data_83cb1825f28eeaa3922687958d78d4a6
#
_entry.id   83cb1825f28eeaa3922687958d78d4a6
#
_cell.length_a   1.000
_cell.length_b   1.000
_cell.length_c   1.000
_cell.angle_alpha   90.00
_cell.angle_beta   90.00
_cell.angle_gamma   90.00
#
_symmetry.space_group_name_H-M   'P 1'
#
loop_
_entity.id
_entity.type
_entity.pdbx_description
1 polymer ?
#
loop_
_entity_poly.entity_id
_entity_poly.type
_entity_poly.pdbx_seq_one_letter_code
_entity_poly.pdbx_strand_id
1 'polypeptide(L)'
;SPSARRAGWVGCNILLHDIPTQGRIFFIQNRIIKRKNEVLNNWQKTLFLREAMKLEAKGWILDIMNCIDKLNKKEFLLGELYGFEQELKLKHPNNRHIKDKIRQQLQFLRDKGYLEFLGQGKYRLV
;
A
#
# COMPACT_ATOMS: atom_id res chain seq x y z
N SER A 1 24.13 21.77 7.96
CA SER A 1 25.39 22.51 7.97
C SER A 1 25.19 23.97 8.32
N PRO A 2 26.02 24.58 9.19
CA PRO A 2 25.91 26.00 9.51
C PRO A 2 26.07 26.92 8.28
N SER A 3 26.71 26.45 7.23
CA SER A 3 26.92 27.18 5.96
C SER A 3 25.78 26.95 4.95
N ALA A 4 24.76 26.15 5.27
CA ALA A 4 23.63 25.94 4.38
C ALA A 4 22.76 27.23 4.27
N ARG A 5 22.10 27.41 3.11
CA ARG A 5 21.18 28.54 2.87
C ARG A 5 20.10 28.68 3.94
N ARG A 6 19.71 27.59 4.59
CA ARG A 6 18.77 27.55 5.71
C ARG A 6 19.45 26.84 6.88
N ALA A 7 20.03 27.62 7.79
CA ALA A 7 20.56 27.09 9.02
C ALA A 7 19.44 26.39 9.82
N GLY A 8 19.74 25.22 10.38
CA GLY A 8 18.75 24.42 11.11
C GLY A 8 17.83 23.55 10.25
N TRP A 9 17.97 23.58 8.92
CA TRP A 9 17.20 22.67 8.06
C TRP A 9 17.63 21.21 8.27
N VAL A 10 16.64 20.34 8.48
CA VAL A 10 16.82 18.88 8.58
C VAL A 10 16.25 18.25 7.33
N GLY A 11 17.12 17.60 6.55
CA GLY A 11 16.70 16.84 5.38
C GLY A 11 16.19 15.46 5.76
N CYS A 12 15.31 14.90 4.94
CA CYS A 12 14.89 13.52 5.03
C CYS A 12 14.87 12.87 3.65
N ASN A 13 15.02 11.55 3.62
CA ASN A 13 14.83 10.73 2.43
C ASN A 13 13.58 9.88 2.59
N ILE A 14 12.79 9.79 1.53
CA ILE A 14 11.63 8.90 1.49
C ILE A 14 12.08 7.57 0.87
N LEU A 15 11.84 6.47 1.59
CA LEU A 15 12.12 5.12 1.11
C LEU A 15 11.00 4.69 0.14
N LEU A 16 11.17 4.99 -1.14
CA LEU A 16 10.14 4.73 -2.15
C LEU A 16 9.78 3.25 -2.30
N HIS A 17 10.70 2.34 -2.00
CA HIS A 17 10.45 0.91 -2.08
C HIS A 17 9.45 0.40 -1.04
N ASP A 18 9.26 1.14 0.06
CA ASP A 18 8.25 0.82 1.08
C ASP A 18 6.85 1.35 0.74
N ILE A 19 6.73 2.13 -0.34
CA ILE A 19 5.44 2.61 -0.82
C ILE A 19 4.88 1.59 -1.83
N PRO A 20 3.65 1.09 -1.66
CA PRO A 20 2.99 0.21 -2.64
C PRO A 20 2.99 0.84 -4.05
N THR A 21 3.08 0.02 -5.08
CA THR A 21 3.12 0.48 -6.47
C THR A 21 1.95 1.41 -6.80
N GLN A 22 0.74 1.10 -6.33
CA GLN A 22 -0.44 1.94 -6.53
C GLN A 22 -0.36 3.29 -5.80
N GLY A 23 0.46 3.41 -4.76
CA GLY A 23 0.72 4.66 -4.06
C GLY A 23 1.73 5.56 -4.77
N ARG A 24 2.38 5.07 -5.83
CA ARG A 24 3.35 5.80 -6.64
C ARG A 24 2.71 6.23 -7.95
N ILE A 25 2.37 7.50 -8.06
CA ILE A 25 1.75 8.04 -9.27
C ILE A 25 2.80 8.80 -10.05
N PHE A 26 3.22 8.24 -11.18
CA PHE A 26 4.24 8.84 -12.03
C PHE A 26 3.61 9.75 -13.08
N PHE A 27 4.12 10.97 -13.22
CA PHE A 27 3.87 11.84 -14.36
C PHE A 27 4.82 11.54 -15.52
N ILE A 28 6.08 11.22 -15.17
CA ILE A 28 7.13 10.80 -16.10
C ILE A 28 7.76 9.54 -15.52
N GLN A 29 7.84 8.49 -16.33
CA GLN A 29 8.50 7.24 -15.96
C GLN A 29 9.34 6.74 -17.13
N ASN A 30 10.60 6.39 -16.89
CA ASN A 30 11.53 5.93 -17.92
C ASN A 30 11.61 6.91 -19.11
N ARG A 31 11.63 8.23 -18.84
CA ARG A 31 11.64 9.31 -19.84
C ARG A 31 10.38 9.41 -20.69
N ILE A 32 9.32 8.70 -20.34
CA ILE A 32 8.02 8.74 -21.04
C ILE A 32 7.03 9.55 -20.19
N ILE A 33 6.42 10.54 -20.81
CA ILE A 33 5.34 11.33 -20.18
C ILE A 33 4.08 10.50 -20.16
N LYS A 34 3.48 10.33 -18.97
CA LYS A 34 2.22 9.60 -18.79
C LYS A 34 1.04 10.41 -19.26
N ARG A 35 0.04 9.75 -19.82
CA ARG A 35 -1.21 10.40 -20.24
C ARG A 35 -1.98 10.91 -19.02
N LYS A 36 -2.63 12.06 -19.16
CA LYS A 36 -3.45 12.67 -18.10
C LYS A 36 -4.47 11.69 -17.52
N ASN A 37 -5.17 10.95 -18.38
CA ASN A 37 -6.19 9.98 -17.96
C ASN A 37 -5.60 8.85 -17.10
N GLU A 38 -4.41 8.36 -17.45
CA GLU A 38 -3.70 7.32 -16.70
C GLU A 38 -3.34 7.84 -15.31
N VAL A 39 -2.80 9.04 -15.22
CA VAL A 39 -2.44 9.68 -13.94
C VAL A 39 -3.67 9.88 -13.06
N LEU A 40 -4.76 10.37 -13.61
CA LEU A 40 -6.01 10.59 -12.87
C LEU A 40 -6.63 9.28 -12.39
N ASN A 41 -6.64 8.24 -13.23
CA ASN A 41 -7.16 6.92 -12.84
C ASN A 41 -6.33 6.31 -11.70
N ASN A 42 -5.02 6.39 -11.76
CA ASN A 42 -4.14 5.90 -10.70
C ASN A 42 -4.36 6.65 -9.39
N TRP A 43 -4.56 7.96 -9.45
CA TRP A 43 -4.84 8.78 -8.29
C TRP A 43 -6.21 8.45 -7.66
N GLN A 44 -7.25 8.25 -8.48
CA GLN A 44 -8.59 7.90 -8.00
C GLN A 44 -8.62 6.57 -7.25
N LYS A 45 -7.82 5.57 -7.67
CA LYS A 45 -7.75 4.26 -7.03
C LYS A 45 -7.31 4.32 -5.56
N THR A 46 -6.57 5.33 -5.16
CA THR A 46 -6.03 5.48 -3.80
C THR A 46 -6.64 6.64 -3.02
N LEU A 47 -7.70 7.28 -3.56
CA LEU A 47 -8.37 8.40 -2.89
C LEU A 47 -8.92 8.04 -1.51
N PHE A 48 -9.36 6.80 -1.30
CA PHE A 48 -9.87 6.33 -0.02
C PHE A 48 -8.84 6.44 1.12
N LEU A 49 -7.53 6.47 0.81
CA LEU A 49 -6.48 6.66 1.80
C LEU A 49 -6.46 8.08 2.40
N ARG A 50 -7.17 9.04 1.78
CA ARG A 50 -7.33 10.40 2.30
C ARG A 50 -8.39 10.50 3.40
N GLU A 51 -9.25 9.49 3.52
CA GLU A 51 -10.27 9.47 4.56
C GLU A 51 -9.65 9.60 5.96
N ALA A 52 -10.41 10.23 6.88
CA ALA A 52 -9.97 10.41 8.27
C ALA A 52 -9.86 9.04 8.95
N MET A 53 -8.66 8.51 8.96
CA MET A 53 -8.30 7.25 9.62
C MET A 53 -7.21 7.49 10.65
N LYS A 54 -7.17 6.64 11.67
CA LYS A 54 -6.03 6.59 12.59
C LYS A 54 -4.77 6.19 11.81
N LEU A 55 -3.64 6.79 12.18
CA LEU A 55 -2.34 6.54 11.53
C LEU A 55 -1.97 5.05 11.50
N GLU A 56 -2.24 4.34 12.60
CA GLU A 56 -2.02 2.90 12.70
C GLU A 56 -2.82 2.10 11.66
N ALA A 57 -4.09 2.46 11.45
CA ALA A 57 -4.94 1.81 10.45
C ALA A 57 -4.40 2.04 9.03
N LYS A 58 -3.92 3.24 8.71
CA LYS A 58 -3.26 3.52 7.44
C LYS A 58 -1.99 2.71 7.26
N GLY A 59 -1.19 2.55 8.31
CA GLY A 59 0.01 1.73 8.30
C GLY A 59 -0.30 0.27 7.93
N TRP A 60 -1.31 -0.31 8.56
CA TRP A 60 -1.75 -1.68 8.25
C TRP A 60 -2.21 -1.83 6.80
N ILE A 61 -3.01 -0.89 6.30
CA ILE A 61 -3.50 -0.93 4.91
C ILE A 61 -2.33 -0.89 3.93
N LEU A 62 -1.38 0.02 4.14
CA LEU A 62 -0.21 0.17 3.28
C LEU A 62 0.69 -1.08 3.32
N ASP A 63 0.87 -1.69 4.49
CA ASP A 63 1.63 -2.93 4.62
C ASP A 63 0.97 -4.10 3.88
N ILE A 64 -0.35 -4.23 3.95
CA ILE A 64 -1.09 -5.25 3.19
C ILE A 64 -1.01 -4.98 1.69
N MET A 65 -1.15 -3.73 1.25
CA MET A 65 -0.97 -3.37 -0.16
C MET A 65 0.43 -3.71 -0.67
N ASN A 66 1.47 -3.50 0.15
CA ASN A 66 2.84 -3.92 -0.14
C ASN A 66 2.97 -5.45 -0.27
N CYS A 67 2.34 -6.20 0.61
CA CYS A 67 2.33 -7.66 0.51
C CYS A 67 1.68 -8.13 -0.79
N ILE A 68 0.56 -7.52 -1.19
CA ILE A 68 -0.12 -7.80 -2.46
C ILE A 68 0.80 -7.51 -3.64
N ASP A 69 1.50 -6.36 -3.64
CA ASP A 69 2.47 -5.99 -4.66
C ASP A 69 3.60 -7.02 -4.80
N LYS A 70 4.11 -7.52 -3.68
CA LYS A 70 5.18 -8.52 -3.65
C LYS A 70 4.77 -9.85 -4.28
N LEU A 71 3.49 -10.20 -4.26
CA LEU A 71 2.98 -11.37 -4.97
C LEU A 71 3.12 -11.23 -6.48
N ASN A 72 3.16 -10.00 -6.99
CA ASN A 72 3.27 -9.68 -8.42
C ASN A 72 2.24 -10.41 -9.29
N LYS A 73 1.01 -10.50 -8.79
CA LYS A 73 -0.13 -11.16 -9.43
C LYS A 73 -1.35 -10.26 -9.39
N LYS A 74 -2.19 -10.34 -10.41
CA LYS A 74 -3.49 -9.67 -10.41
C LYS A 74 -4.53 -10.41 -9.56
N GLU A 75 -4.45 -11.74 -9.54
CA GLU A 75 -5.27 -12.62 -8.71
C GLU A 75 -4.39 -13.38 -7.72
N PHE A 76 -4.85 -13.49 -6.48
CA PHE A 76 -4.12 -14.16 -5.40
C PHE A 76 -5.07 -14.84 -4.41
N LEU A 77 -4.53 -15.76 -3.64
CA LEU A 77 -5.25 -16.46 -2.58
C LEU A 77 -4.91 -15.84 -1.21
N LEU A 78 -5.87 -15.87 -0.31
CA LEU A 78 -5.68 -15.45 1.08
C LEU A 78 -4.47 -16.16 1.74
N GLY A 79 -4.29 -17.46 1.45
CA GLY A 79 -3.18 -18.25 1.96
C GLY A 79 -1.80 -17.71 1.53
N GLU A 80 -1.69 -17.12 0.35
CA GLU A 80 -0.45 -16.50 -0.13
C GLU A 80 -0.09 -15.28 0.72
N LEU A 81 -1.08 -14.49 1.16
CA LEU A 81 -0.84 -13.36 2.07
C LEU A 81 -0.47 -13.81 3.48
N TYR A 82 -0.96 -14.95 3.94
CA TYR A 82 -0.52 -15.52 5.22
C TYR A 82 0.98 -15.85 5.24
N GLY A 83 1.59 -16.06 4.08
CA GLY A 83 3.04 -16.21 3.96
C GLY A 83 3.84 -14.99 4.45
N PHE A 84 3.23 -13.82 4.51
CA PHE A 84 3.85 -12.59 5.04
C PHE A 84 3.64 -12.39 6.55
N GLU A 85 3.07 -13.36 7.25
CA GLU A 85 2.75 -13.24 8.70
C GLU A 85 3.97 -12.83 9.53
N GLN A 86 5.13 -13.44 9.28
CA GLN A 86 6.35 -13.14 10.03
C GLN A 86 6.85 -11.71 9.75
N GLU A 87 6.82 -11.27 8.50
CA GLU A 87 7.19 -9.92 8.13
C GLU A 87 6.26 -8.88 8.78
N LEU A 88 4.95 -9.12 8.74
CA LEU A 88 3.96 -8.25 9.36
C LEU A 88 4.09 -8.23 10.88
N LYS A 89 4.45 -9.35 11.49
CA LYS A 89 4.70 -9.43 12.94
C LYS A 89 5.90 -8.59 13.36
N LEU A 90 6.95 -8.53 12.54
CA LEU A 90 8.11 -7.67 12.80
C LEU A 90 7.74 -6.18 12.75
N LYS A 91 6.86 -5.79 11.85
CA LYS A 91 6.36 -4.41 11.74
C LYS A 91 5.34 -4.05 12.83
N HIS A 92 4.57 -5.02 13.30
CA HIS A 92 3.50 -4.85 14.28
C HIS A 92 3.66 -5.84 15.44
N PRO A 93 4.73 -5.73 16.26
CA PRO A 93 5.08 -6.73 17.25
C PRO A 93 4.05 -6.89 18.36
N ASN A 94 3.22 -5.89 18.60
CA ASN A 94 2.17 -5.92 19.63
C ASN A 94 0.88 -6.61 19.17
N ASN A 95 0.76 -6.93 17.89
CA ASN A 95 -0.41 -7.62 17.35
C ASN A 95 -0.20 -9.14 17.42
N ARG A 96 -1.11 -9.85 18.10
CA ARG A 96 -1.08 -11.30 18.25
C ARG A 96 -1.97 -12.04 17.24
N HIS A 97 -2.78 -11.30 16.46
CA HIS A 97 -3.79 -11.84 15.54
C HIS A 97 -3.53 -11.35 14.11
N ILE A 98 -2.32 -11.61 13.60
CA ILE A 98 -1.88 -11.13 12.28
C ILE A 98 -2.81 -11.62 11.16
N LYS A 99 -3.16 -12.91 11.15
CA LYS A 99 -4.06 -13.48 10.12
C LYS A 99 -5.45 -12.82 10.12
N ASP A 100 -5.99 -12.55 11.29
CA ASP A 100 -7.28 -11.87 11.43
C ASP A 100 -7.17 -10.43 10.92
N LYS A 101 -6.06 -9.78 11.21
CA LYS A 101 -5.78 -8.42 10.74
C LYS A 101 -5.64 -8.37 9.21
N ILE A 102 -4.97 -9.35 8.60
CA ILE A 102 -4.91 -9.50 7.14
C ILE A 102 -6.32 -9.58 6.55
N ARG A 103 -7.17 -10.46 7.07
CA ARG A 103 -8.57 -10.58 6.59
C ARG A 103 -9.34 -9.28 6.73
N GLN A 104 -9.20 -8.60 7.87
CA GLN A 104 -9.87 -7.31 8.13
C GLN A 104 -9.45 -6.25 7.09
N GLN A 105 -8.16 -6.17 6.77
CA GLN A 105 -7.67 -5.21 5.80
C GLN A 105 -8.11 -5.55 4.36
N LEU A 106 -8.12 -6.83 4.00
CA LEU A 106 -8.63 -7.26 2.69
C LEU A 106 -10.12 -6.93 2.53
N GLN A 107 -10.91 -7.11 3.58
CA GLN A 107 -12.32 -6.71 3.58
C GLN A 107 -12.47 -5.21 3.38
N PHE A 108 -11.69 -4.41 4.07
CA PHE A 108 -11.67 -2.96 3.90
C PHE A 108 -11.31 -2.56 2.46
N LEU A 109 -10.23 -3.13 1.89
CA LEU A 109 -9.80 -2.86 0.52
C LEU A 109 -10.85 -3.28 -0.51
N ARG A 110 -11.56 -4.39 -0.27
CA ARG A 110 -12.69 -4.82 -1.08
C ARG A 110 -13.83 -3.80 -1.02
N ASP A 111 -14.22 -3.38 0.18
CA ASP A 111 -15.33 -2.43 0.37
C ASP A 111 -15.04 -1.07 -0.26
N LYS A 112 -13.76 -0.71 -0.40
CA LYS A 112 -13.30 0.51 -1.09
C LYS A 112 -13.12 0.34 -2.61
N GLY A 113 -13.39 -0.84 -3.15
CA GLY A 113 -13.25 -1.11 -4.58
C GLY A 113 -11.82 -1.30 -5.08
N TYR A 114 -10.85 -1.44 -4.19
CA TYR A 114 -9.46 -1.74 -4.53
C TYR A 114 -9.26 -3.22 -4.90
N LEU A 115 -10.01 -4.09 -4.23
CA LEU A 115 -10.03 -5.53 -4.48
C LEU A 115 -11.44 -6.01 -4.82
N GLU A 116 -11.50 -7.10 -5.56
CA GLU A 116 -12.71 -7.89 -5.79
C GLU A 116 -12.54 -9.27 -5.15
N PHE A 117 -13.57 -9.74 -4.44
CA PHE A 117 -13.59 -11.09 -3.87
C PHE A 117 -14.24 -12.06 -4.86
N LEU A 118 -13.50 -13.09 -5.25
CA LEU A 118 -13.93 -14.08 -6.24
C LEU A 118 -14.51 -15.37 -5.63
N GLY A 119 -14.60 -15.42 -4.29
CA GLY A 119 -15.02 -16.63 -3.59
C GLY A 119 -13.84 -17.50 -3.14
N GLN A 120 -14.09 -18.41 -2.18
CA GLN A 120 -13.10 -19.40 -1.70
C GLN A 120 -11.72 -18.81 -1.34
N GLY A 121 -11.70 -17.62 -0.74
CA GLY A 121 -10.47 -16.97 -0.35
C GLY A 121 -9.64 -16.40 -1.51
N LYS A 122 -10.22 -16.29 -2.71
CA LYS A 122 -9.57 -15.72 -3.89
C LYS A 122 -9.95 -14.25 -4.07
N TYR A 123 -8.96 -13.42 -4.33
CA TYR A 123 -9.10 -11.98 -4.57
C TYR A 123 -8.46 -11.56 -5.88
N ARG A 124 -8.93 -10.44 -6.42
CA ARG A 124 -8.39 -9.83 -7.63
C ARG A 124 -8.23 -8.32 -7.44
N LEU A 125 -7.12 -7.77 -7.93
CA LEU A 125 -6.95 -6.32 -8.08
C LEU A 125 -7.90 -5.77 -9.15
N VAL A 126 -8.63 -4.75 -8.81
CA VAL A 126 -9.53 -4.06 -9.75
C VAL A 126 -8.77 -3.21 -10.75
#